data_2777872b9424bc32291d0b51dcb9834a
#
_entry.id   2777872b9424bc32291d0b51dcb9834a
#
_cell.length_a   1.000
_cell.length_b   1.000
_cell.length_c   1.000
_cell.angle_alpha   90.00
_cell.angle_beta   90.00
_cell.angle_gamma   90.00
#
_symmetry.space_group_name_H-M   'P 1'
#
loop_
_entity.id
_entity.type
_entity.pdbx_description
1 polymer ?
#
loop_
_entity_poly.entity_id
_entity_poly.type
_entity_poly.pdbx_seq_one_letter_code
_entity_poly.pdbx_strand_id
1 'polypeptide(L)'
;MSQAIKNEGKKLQTALTGKNVYDTRSLEELFESVRNDESKMKMLVRAFCDSYLIDNKQRPLKLRPLQEAIIVKSLTHPKDMRQRKLAILAPRGCGKSYALSVAVVIYMFFKRFRDLIFVLAPSEDQAALIFGYVYRHFKDNKFLDSLVDNYKFHNKPHIRMKGGTMMRRAPLAPSNQGQAIRGQHPTFCIVDESPLIDDKLFIDNVEPAIVSNMAPFINLGTPKSKDNHMHRYLYDDAYESTWTRLVYTWRDAVKIGEAYSPAYTEEDMLAKMVEWGEDSIYWRTEYECEFVESISNVFNPEKVKACYHDYKLNIPDNTYEGGENCAVAVDIGKSVNSTVISVWAREKDEFGYISRLIYIEEINPRTGGHDIPYQRQRIMDIARGFSAGKVIIDATGIGGAIEQDIRMECIQNSPQIQFIPFVFTGGPRGSKTQIYRDYVSYMQQLKIKVPNPEGLDFNERKLINKWFREHADLEYVMDAANKTERISAPSGRHDDYCDSSVLGIHATLAMLPGAAAIAPSQSHGRTRTQLTSNIGRHSGAPLFRTRTRNFNLKKGFSL
;
A
#
# COMPACT_ATOMS: atom_id res chain seq x y z
N MET A 1 -24.22 28.10 18.30
CA MET A 1 -25.21 27.11 17.87
C MET A 1 -26.60 27.58 18.28
N SER A 2 -27.55 27.78 17.36
CA SER A 2 -28.87 28.33 17.70
C SER A 2 -29.67 27.37 18.61
N GLN A 3 -30.56 27.92 19.45
CA GLN A 3 -31.43 27.13 20.34
C GLN A 3 -32.30 26.14 19.56
N ALA A 4 -32.67 26.46 18.32
CA ALA A 4 -33.40 25.59 17.42
C ALA A 4 -32.62 24.29 17.07
N ILE A 5 -31.32 24.40 16.77
CA ILE A 5 -30.43 23.26 16.47
C ILE A 5 -30.29 22.31 17.70
N LYS A 6 -30.15 22.89 18.91
CA LYS A 6 -30.10 22.10 20.15
C LYS A 6 -31.40 21.35 20.41
N ASN A 7 -32.55 21.96 20.14
CA ASN A 7 -33.87 21.34 20.32
C ASN A 7 -34.11 20.22 19.31
N GLU A 8 -33.68 20.38 18.08
CA GLU A 8 -33.79 19.36 17.04
C GLU A 8 -32.90 18.14 17.33
N GLY A 9 -31.65 18.36 17.79
CA GLY A 9 -30.76 17.30 18.26
C GLY A 9 -31.35 16.49 19.42
N LYS A 10 -32.01 17.15 20.39
CA LYS A 10 -32.69 16.47 21.50
C LYS A 10 -33.90 15.65 21.01
N LYS A 11 -34.68 16.15 20.04
CA LYS A 11 -35.78 15.40 19.43
C LYS A 11 -35.30 14.11 18.73
N LEU A 12 -34.22 14.24 17.95
CA LEU A 12 -33.60 13.08 17.29
C LEU A 12 -33.10 12.04 18.30
N GLN A 13 -32.46 12.49 19.37
CA GLN A 13 -31.98 11.58 20.42
C GLN A 13 -33.14 10.88 21.14
N THR A 14 -34.21 11.61 21.43
CA THR A 14 -35.41 11.02 22.04
C THR A 14 -36.08 10.00 21.12
N ALA A 15 -36.16 10.27 19.81
CA ALA A 15 -36.69 9.32 18.84
C ALA A 15 -35.86 8.04 18.73
N LEU A 16 -34.52 8.15 18.87
CA LEU A 16 -33.60 7.01 18.82
C LEU A 16 -33.62 6.16 20.10
N THR A 17 -33.88 6.75 21.26
CA THR A 17 -33.80 6.06 22.57
C THR A 17 -35.16 5.75 23.20
N GLY A 18 -36.24 6.30 22.67
CA GLY A 18 -37.61 6.12 23.16
C GLY A 18 -38.26 4.80 22.71
N LYS A 19 -39.50 4.56 23.15
CA LYS A 19 -40.32 3.38 22.75
C LYS A 19 -40.49 3.30 21.21
N ASN A 20 -40.45 4.41 20.50
CA ASN A 20 -40.60 4.50 19.04
C ASN A 20 -39.45 3.85 18.25
N VAL A 21 -38.36 3.48 18.91
CA VAL A 21 -37.25 2.78 18.27
C VAL A 21 -37.63 1.39 17.73
N TYR A 22 -38.72 0.82 18.23
CA TYR A 22 -39.29 -0.43 17.73
C TYR A 22 -40.28 -0.23 16.57
N ASP A 23 -40.77 0.99 16.37
CA ASP A 23 -41.64 1.34 15.25
C ASP A 23 -40.79 1.68 14.02
N THR A 24 -40.63 0.68 13.18
CA THR A 24 -39.80 0.77 11.97
C THR A 24 -40.32 1.80 10.97
N ARG A 25 -41.65 2.02 10.91
CA ARG A 25 -42.24 3.01 10.01
C ARG A 25 -41.90 4.42 10.45
N SER A 26 -42.07 4.73 11.74
CA SER A 26 -41.67 6.04 12.28
C SER A 26 -40.18 6.34 12.13
N LEU A 27 -39.31 5.33 12.23
CA LEU A 27 -37.88 5.49 12.02
C LEU A 27 -37.53 5.75 10.54
N GLU A 28 -38.17 5.05 9.63
CA GLU A 28 -37.99 5.27 8.20
C GLU A 28 -38.47 6.68 7.79
N GLU A 29 -39.63 7.09 8.25
CA GLU A 29 -40.16 8.44 8.04
C GLU A 29 -39.22 9.51 8.60
N LEU A 30 -38.66 9.29 9.80
CA LEU A 30 -37.64 10.18 10.38
C LEU A 30 -36.40 10.27 9.48
N PHE A 31 -35.86 9.15 9.01
CA PHE A 31 -34.70 9.12 8.14
C PHE A 31 -34.96 9.88 6.82
N GLU A 32 -36.08 9.62 6.18
CA GLU A 32 -36.46 10.31 4.94
C GLU A 32 -36.68 11.83 5.15
N SER A 33 -37.17 12.24 6.32
CA SER A 33 -37.38 13.66 6.65
C SER A 33 -36.09 14.46 6.75
N VAL A 34 -34.98 13.82 7.13
CA VAL A 34 -33.65 14.46 7.26
C VAL A 34 -32.73 14.20 6.07
N ARG A 35 -33.05 13.23 5.21
CA ARG A 35 -32.19 12.72 4.17
C ARG A 35 -31.81 13.75 3.09
N ASN A 36 -32.60 14.79 2.92
CA ASN A 36 -32.36 15.86 1.95
C ASN A 36 -31.58 17.07 2.51
N ASP A 37 -31.18 17.01 3.79
CA ASP A 37 -30.53 18.12 4.50
C ASP A 37 -29.27 17.61 5.21
N GLU A 38 -28.10 18.04 4.72
CA GLU A 38 -26.80 17.60 5.29
C GLU A 38 -26.64 17.98 6.77
N SER A 39 -27.15 19.14 7.18
CA SER A 39 -27.04 19.57 8.58
C SER A 39 -27.89 18.70 9.50
N LYS A 40 -29.09 18.33 9.06
CA LYS A 40 -29.95 17.40 9.82
C LYS A 40 -29.41 15.98 9.80
N MET A 41 -28.91 15.52 8.66
CA MET A 41 -28.24 14.21 8.56
C MET A 41 -27.02 14.15 9.48
N LYS A 42 -26.22 15.20 9.57
CA LYS A 42 -25.08 15.29 10.48
C LYS A 42 -25.51 15.16 11.95
N MET A 43 -26.62 15.80 12.33
CA MET A 43 -27.18 15.64 13.69
C MET A 43 -27.66 14.21 13.94
N LEU A 44 -28.32 13.59 12.96
CA LEU A 44 -28.77 12.19 13.07
C LEU A 44 -27.57 11.24 13.24
N VAL A 45 -26.53 11.39 12.42
CA VAL A 45 -25.32 10.56 12.50
C VAL A 45 -24.68 10.67 13.87
N ARG A 46 -24.52 11.88 14.41
CA ARG A 46 -23.95 12.09 15.76
C ARG A 46 -24.81 11.45 16.84
N ALA A 47 -26.12 11.71 16.81
CA ALA A 47 -27.05 11.14 17.77
C ALA A 47 -27.05 9.60 17.74
N PHE A 48 -26.96 9.01 16.54
CA PHE A 48 -26.86 7.58 16.37
C PHE A 48 -25.56 7.02 16.94
N CYS A 49 -24.42 7.62 16.61
CA CYS A 49 -23.11 7.20 17.14
C CYS A 49 -23.07 7.31 18.69
N ASP A 50 -23.56 8.42 19.24
CA ASP A 50 -23.61 8.60 20.69
C ASP A 50 -24.53 7.60 21.40
N SER A 51 -25.59 7.12 20.73
CA SER A 51 -26.59 6.21 21.34
C SER A 51 -26.25 4.73 21.19
N TYR A 52 -25.61 4.35 20.07
CA TYR A 52 -25.50 2.95 19.69
C TYR A 52 -24.12 2.44 19.39
N LEU A 53 -23.16 3.30 19.03
CA LEU A 53 -21.83 2.86 18.65
C LEU A 53 -20.80 3.17 19.74
N ILE A 54 -19.87 2.25 19.92
CA ILE A 54 -18.80 2.38 20.91
C ILE A 54 -17.41 2.30 20.26
N ASP A 55 -16.46 3.00 20.85
CA ASP A 55 -15.04 2.93 20.49
C ASP A 55 -14.36 1.72 21.17
N ASN A 56 -13.08 1.50 20.85
CA ASN A 56 -12.28 0.41 21.45
C ASN A 56 -12.11 0.54 22.99
N LYS A 57 -12.48 1.69 23.56
CA LYS A 57 -12.45 1.95 25.02
C LYS A 57 -13.83 1.90 25.64
N GLN A 58 -14.81 1.31 24.96
CA GLN A 58 -16.21 1.18 25.40
C GLN A 58 -16.90 2.54 25.67
N ARG A 59 -16.49 3.61 24.98
CA ARG A 59 -17.11 4.93 25.07
C ARG A 59 -17.94 5.21 23.83
N PRO A 60 -18.93 6.11 23.86
CA PRO A 60 -19.66 6.53 22.67
C PRO A 60 -18.70 6.92 21.54
N LEU A 61 -18.97 6.40 20.35
CA LEU A 61 -18.09 6.60 19.18
C LEU A 61 -18.03 8.07 18.77
N LYS A 62 -16.83 8.63 18.76
CA LYS A 62 -16.53 9.95 18.22
C LYS A 62 -15.91 9.80 16.83
N LEU A 63 -16.63 10.24 15.82
CA LEU A 63 -16.14 10.25 14.45
C LEU A 63 -15.14 11.39 14.24
N ARG A 64 -14.10 11.11 13.45
CA ARG A 64 -13.27 12.18 12.89
C ARG A 64 -14.12 12.98 11.91
N PRO A 65 -13.94 14.29 11.79
CA PRO A 65 -14.78 15.08 10.89
C PRO A 65 -14.71 14.66 9.43
N LEU A 66 -13.57 14.17 8.91
CA LEU A 66 -13.54 13.60 7.57
C LEU A 66 -14.42 12.34 7.47
N GLN A 67 -14.37 11.46 8.48
CA GLN A 67 -15.26 10.30 8.55
C GLN A 67 -16.73 10.73 8.63
N GLU A 68 -17.04 11.71 9.47
CA GLU A 68 -18.39 12.28 9.56
C GLU A 68 -18.85 12.85 8.22
N ALA A 69 -17.99 13.59 7.52
CA ALA A 69 -18.29 14.15 6.21
C ALA A 69 -18.61 13.05 5.18
N ILE A 70 -17.79 12.01 5.11
CA ILE A 70 -18.01 10.86 4.21
C ILE A 70 -19.35 10.18 4.52
N ILE A 71 -19.67 9.93 5.80
CA ILE A 71 -20.92 9.29 6.22
C ILE A 71 -22.12 10.16 5.85
N VAL A 72 -22.07 11.44 6.19
CA VAL A 72 -23.18 12.38 5.91
C VAL A 72 -23.42 12.48 4.41
N LYS A 73 -22.37 12.66 3.61
CA LYS A 73 -22.48 12.71 2.14
C LYS A 73 -23.04 11.41 1.56
N SER A 74 -22.66 10.26 2.11
CA SER A 74 -23.14 8.95 1.65
C SER A 74 -24.62 8.71 1.95
N LEU A 75 -25.12 9.24 3.07
CA LEU A 75 -26.53 9.05 3.51
C LEU A 75 -27.48 10.15 3.02
N THR A 76 -26.97 11.34 2.69
CA THR A 76 -27.79 12.45 2.19
C THR A 76 -28.19 12.20 0.74
N HIS A 77 -29.46 12.46 0.42
CA HIS A 77 -29.99 12.37 -0.94
C HIS A 77 -30.83 13.62 -1.23
N PRO A 78 -30.26 14.64 -1.88
CA PRO A 78 -30.98 15.86 -2.25
C PRO A 78 -32.22 15.56 -3.12
N LYS A 79 -33.31 16.30 -2.92
CA LYS A 79 -34.60 16.08 -3.62
C LYS A 79 -34.53 16.31 -5.12
N ASP A 80 -33.61 17.17 -5.55
CA ASP A 80 -33.35 17.50 -6.95
C ASP A 80 -32.53 16.42 -7.69
N MET A 81 -31.98 15.48 -6.95
CA MET A 81 -31.23 14.37 -7.53
C MET A 81 -32.11 13.13 -7.69
N ARG A 82 -32.21 12.64 -8.93
CA ARG A 82 -32.89 11.38 -9.21
C ARG A 82 -32.12 10.19 -8.63
N GLN A 83 -30.80 10.20 -8.71
CA GLN A 83 -29.92 9.19 -8.14
C GLN A 83 -28.72 9.85 -7.46
N ARG A 84 -28.42 9.46 -6.23
CA ARG A 84 -27.23 9.92 -5.52
C ARG A 84 -26.01 9.14 -5.96
N LYS A 85 -25.10 9.78 -6.69
CA LYS A 85 -23.81 9.22 -7.10
C LYS A 85 -22.67 10.02 -6.48
N LEU A 86 -21.80 9.36 -5.77
CA LEU A 86 -20.63 9.95 -5.12
C LEU A 86 -19.33 9.34 -5.66
N ALA A 87 -18.42 10.20 -6.08
CA ALA A 87 -17.04 9.86 -6.37
C ALA A 87 -16.15 10.52 -5.31
N ILE A 88 -15.51 9.71 -4.46
CA ILE A 88 -14.77 10.19 -3.29
C ILE A 88 -13.33 9.69 -3.36
N LEU A 89 -12.37 10.60 -3.38
CA LEU A 89 -10.98 10.28 -3.08
C LEU A 89 -10.66 10.71 -1.66
N ALA A 90 -9.96 9.84 -0.94
CA ALA A 90 -9.53 10.14 0.42
C ALA A 90 -8.21 9.43 0.73
N PRO A 91 -7.31 10.06 1.50
CA PRO A 91 -5.95 9.57 1.70
C PRO A 91 -5.91 8.25 2.46
N ARG A 92 -4.81 7.54 2.30
CA ARG A 92 -4.58 6.29 3.02
C ARG A 92 -4.55 6.52 4.54
N GLY A 93 -5.17 5.62 5.30
CA GLY A 93 -5.17 5.66 6.76
C GLY A 93 -6.13 6.66 7.40
N CYS A 94 -6.88 7.48 6.62
CA CYS A 94 -7.87 8.43 7.17
C CYS A 94 -9.13 7.76 7.75
N GLY A 95 -9.28 6.44 7.59
CA GLY A 95 -10.42 5.68 8.12
C GLY A 95 -11.65 5.66 7.21
N LYS A 96 -11.47 5.77 5.89
CA LYS A 96 -12.55 5.76 4.88
C LYS A 96 -13.44 4.51 4.95
N SER A 97 -12.86 3.30 4.95
CA SER A 97 -13.62 2.03 5.01
C SER A 97 -14.38 1.88 6.33
N TYR A 98 -13.80 2.38 7.44
CA TYR A 98 -14.50 2.44 8.72
C TYR A 98 -15.70 3.40 8.66
N ALA A 99 -15.55 4.58 8.05
CA ALA A 99 -16.66 5.52 7.87
C ALA A 99 -17.80 4.89 7.06
N LEU A 100 -17.49 4.18 5.97
CA LEU A 100 -18.49 3.47 5.17
C LEU A 100 -19.21 2.38 5.97
N SER A 101 -18.52 1.68 6.87
CA SER A 101 -19.17 0.68 7.74
C SER A 101 -20.21 1.32 8.66
N VAL A 102 -19.93 2.49 9.22
CA VAL A 102 -20.88 3.25 10.03
C VAL A 102 -22.08 3.70 9.18
N ALA A 103 -21.84 4.19 7.97
CA ALA A 103 -22.93 4.55 7.05
C ALA A 103 -23.85 3.36 6.76
N VAL A 104 -23.29 2.17 6.53
CA VAL A 104 -24.07 0.94 6.32
C VAL A 104 -24.89 0.58 7.55
N VAL A 105 -24.31 0.63 8.76
CA VAL A 105 -25.05 0.33 10.00
C VAL A 105 -26.23 1.29 10.20
N ILE A 106 -26.01 2.60 9.99
CA ILE A 106 -27.06 3.61 10.07
C ILE A 106 -28.16 3.30 9.04
N TYR A 107 -27.77 3.06 7.78
CA TYR A 107 -28.73 2.75 6.73
C TYR A 107 -29.55 1.49 7.06
N MET A 108 -28.91 0.39 7.49
CA MET A 108 -29.59 -0.84 7.89
C MET A 108 -30.53 -0.63 9.10
N PHE A 109 -30.17 0.24 10.02
CA PHE A 109 -30.99 0.54 11.17
C PHE A 109 -32.30 1.26 10.81
N PHE A 110 -32.23 2.23 9.90
CA PHE A 110 -33.41 3.00 9.48
C PHE A 110 -34.20 2.31 8.38
N LYS A 111 -33.55 1.61 7.47
CA LYS A 111 -34.14 0.89 6.34
C LYS A 111 -34.21 -0.62 6.63
N ARG A 112 -35.10 -1.03 7.53
CA ARG A 112 -35.16 -2.43 8.00
C ARG A 112 -35.91 -3.38 7.07
N PHE A 113 -36.68 -2.87 6.11
CA PHE A 113 -37.55 -3.68 5.27
C PHE A 113 -37.04 -3.87 3.86
N ARG A 114 -36.64 -5.11 3.53
CA ARG A 114 -36.40 -5.62 2.18
C ARG A 114 -35.39 -4.85 1.33
N ASP A 115 -34.56 -4.02 1.94
CA ASP A 115 -33.47 -3.35 1.23
C ASP A 115 -32.29 -4.29 1.02
N LEU A 116 -31.60 -4.11 -0.10
CA LEU A 116 -30.38 -4.83 -0.42
C LEU A 116 -29.21 -3.85 -0.50
N ILE A 117 -28.29 -3.95 0.45
CA ILE A 117 -27.05 -3.20 0.47
C ILE A 117 -25.96 -4.07 -0.12
N PHE A 118 -25.24 -3.55 -1.11
CA PHE A 118 -24.08 -4.24 -1.67
C PHE A 118 -22.79 -3.48 -1.34
N VAL A 119 -21.81 -4.20 -0.79
CA VAL A 119 -20.45 -3.70 -0.55
C VAL A 119 -19.50 -4.49 -1.45
N LEU A 120 -18.87 -3.78 -2.36
CA LEU A 120 -17.97 -4.30 -3.36
C LEU A 120 -16.56 -3.77 -3.11
N ALA A 121 -15.55 -4.57 -3.42
CA ALA A 121 -14.15 -4.18 -3.36
C ALA A 121 -13.32 -5.02 -4.36
N PRO A 122 -12.09 -4.61 -4.71
CA PRO A 122 -11.26 -5.35 -5.65
C PRO A 122 -10.95 -6.80 -5.24
N SER A 123 -10.88 -7.07 -3.94
CA SER A 123 -10.56 -8.39 -3.40
C SER A 123 -11.53 -8.83 -2.31
N GLU A 124 -11.54 -10.14 -2.04
CA GLU A 124 -12.34 -10.74 -0.96
C GLU A 124 -11.94 -10.16 0.41
N ASP A 125 -10.64 -9.99 0.67
CA ASP A 125 -10.13 -9.47 1.95
C ASP A 125 -10.55 -8.02 2.18
N GLN A 126 -10.50 -7.18 1.14
CA GLN A 126 -10.95 -5.78 1.23
C GLN A 126 -12.47 -5.70 1.46
N ALA A 127 -13.27 -6.51 0.73
CA ALA A 127 -14.70 -6.57 0.97
C ALA A 127 -15.03 -7.11 2.38
N ALA A 128 -14.20 -8.02 2.91
CA ALA A 128 -14.33 -8.55 4.26
C ALA A 128 -14.05 -7.51 5.35
N LEU A 129 -13.22 -6.51 5.08
CA LEU A 129 -12.86 -5.48 6.05
C LEU A 129 -14.08 -4.65 6.47
N ILE A 130 -14.82 -4.08 5.52
CA ILE A 130 -16.05 -3.31 5.82
C ILE A 130 -17.09 -4.21 6.47
N PHE A 131 -17.27 -5.44 5.96
CA PHE A 131 -18.18 -6.41 6.53
C PHE A 131 -17.84 -6.71 8.01
N GLY A 132 -16.55 -6.88 8.33
CA GLY A 132 -16.07 -7.12 9.68
C GLY A 132 -16.34 -5.94 10.62
N TYR A 133 -16.21 -4.70 10.14
CA TYR A 133 -16.57 -3.52 10.93
C TYR A 133 -18.07 -3.45 11.19
N VAL A 134 -18.92 -3.67 10.17
CA VAL A 134 -20.38 -3.70 10.32
C VAL A 134 -20.80 -4.78 11.31
N TYR A 135 -20.23 -5.98 11.18
CA TYR A 135 -20.47 -7.09 12.11
C TYR A 135 -20.14 -6.70 13.55
N ARG A 136 -18.98 -6.08 13.80
CA ARG A 136 -18.60 -5.63 15.15
C ARG A 136 -19.55 -4.58 15.70
N HIS A 137 -19.93 -3.58 14.93
CA HIS A 137 -20.88 -2.56 15.37
C HIS A 137 -22.22 -3.16 15.84
N PHE A 138 -22.72 -4.19 15.16
CA PHE A 138 -23.92 -4.89 15.62
C PHE A 138 -23.64 -5.71 16.88
N LYS A 139 -22.55 -6.45 16.94
CA LYS A 139 -22.21 -7.34 18.07
C LYS A 139 -21.87 -6.59 19.35
N ASP A 140 -21.24 -5.45 19.24
CA ASP A 140 -20.82 -4.65 20.40
C ASP A 140 -22.01 -3.95 21.11
N ASN A 141 -23.17 -3.89 20.46
CA ASN A 141 -24.38 -3.32 21.02
C ASN A 141 -25.53 -4.36 21.06
N LYS A 142 -25.92 -4.80 22.26
CA LYS A 142 -26.96 -5.83 22.46
C LYS A 142 -28.30 -5.50 21.79
N PHE A 143 -28.67 -4.22 21.75
CA PHE A 143 -29.89 -3.79 21.08
C PHE A 143 -29.77 -3.92 19.57
N LEU A 144 -28.70 -3.42 18.97
CA LEU A 144 -28.46 -3.56 17.53
C LEU A 144 -28.36 -5.04 17.12
N ASP A 145 -27.67 -5.87 17.89
CA ASP A 145 -27.55 -7.31 17.63
C ASP A 145 -28.92 -8.00 17.68
N SER A 146 -29.80 -7.56 18.59
CA SER A 146 -31.17 -8.10 18.69
C SER A 146 -32.04 -7.86 17.46
N LEU A 147 -31.66 -6.89 16.60
CA LEU A 147 -32.38 -6.58 15.35
C LEU A 147 -31.93 -7.45 14.17
N VAL A 148 -30.82 -8.16 14.33
CA VAL A 148 -30.27 -9.04 13.28
C VAL A 148 -30.91 -10.41 13.37
N ASP A 149 -31.27 -10.97 12.22
CA ASP A 149 -31.77 -12.31 12.04
C ASP A 149 -30.65 -13.33 11.97
N ASN A 150 -29.68 -13.08 11.03
CA ASN A 150 -28.54 -13.96 10.94
C ASN A 150 -27.28 -13.25 10.38
N TYR A 151 -26.13 -13.88 10.66
CA TYR A 151 -24.81 -13.56 10.13
C TYR A 151 -24.25 -14.75 9.35
N LYS A 152 -23.89 -14.56 8.09
CA LYS A 152 -23.25 -15.58 7.27
C LYS A 152 -21.92 -15.10 6.75
N PHE A 153 -20.84 -15.86 6.99
CA PHE A 153 -19.46 -15.46 6.67
C PHE A 153 -18.92 -16.09 5.39
N HIS A 154 -19.48 -17.23 4.96
CA HIS A 154 -19.02 -17.98 3.79
C HIS A 154 -20.17 -18.23 2.82
N ASN A 155 -19.88 -18.57 1.57
CA ASN A 155 -20.88 -18.87 0.54
C ASN A 155 -21.98 -17.79 0.47
N LYS A 156 -21.68 -16.68 -0.19
CA LYS A 156 -22.51 -15.47 -0.26
C LYS A 156 -22.67 -14.80 1.13
N PRO A 157 -21.56 -14.22 1.66
CA PRO A 157 -21.56 -13.60 2.97
C PRO A 157 -22.58 -12.47 3.08
N HIS A 158 -23.32 -12.44 4.18
CA HIS A 158 -24.32 -11.40 4.42
C HIS A 158 -24.65 -11.21 5.91
N ILE A 159 -25.17 -10.05 6.21
CA ILE A 159 -25.83 -9.71 7.48
C ILE A 159 -27.30 -9.42 7.14
N ARG A 160 -28.23 -10.14 7.74
CA ARG A 160 -29.67 -9.99 7.50
C ARG A 160 -30.36 -9.45 8.74
N MET A 161 -31.14 -8.39 8.57
CA MET A 161 -32.02 -7.87 9.61
C MET A 161 -33.31 -8.68 9.70
N LYS A 162 -33.97 -8.72 10.87
CA LYS A 162 -35.27 -9.37 11.08
C LYS A 162 -36.39 -8.86 10.15
N GLY A 163 -36.29 -7.57 9.73
CA GLY A 163 -37.19 -6.99 8.72
C GLY A 163 -36.91 -7.38 7.28
N GLY A 164 -35.85 -8.12 7.02
CA GLY A 164 -35.48 -8.61 5.70
C GLY A 164 -34.41 -7.81 4.96
N THR A 165 -34.08 -6.62 5.42
CA THR A 165 -32.96 -5.86 4.85
C THR A 165 -31.66 -6.63 5.01
N MET A 166 -30.85 -6.66 3.95
CA MET A 166 -29.66 -7.49 3.90
C MET A 166 -28.47 -6.71 3.33
N MET A 167 -27.36 -6.72 4.05
CA MET A 167 -26.07 -6.34 3.52
C MET A 167 -25.37 -7.57 2.97
N ARG A 168 -24.87 -7.48 1.74
CA ARG A 168 -24.01 -8.49 1.10
C ARG A 168 -22.67 -7.87 0.74
N ARG A 169 -21.63 -8.69 0.78
CA ARG A 169 -20.31 -8.32 0.27
C ARG A 169 -19.87 -9.25 -0.85
N ALA A 170 -19.11 -8.71 -1.78
CA ALA A 170 -18.50 -9.52 -2.83
C ALA A 170 -17.26 -8.83 -3.41
N PRO A 171 -16.26 -9.61 -3.85
CA PRO A 171 -15.16 -9.07 -4.62
C PRO A 171 -15.57 -8.78 -6.07
N LEU A 172 -14.98 -7.74 -6.65
CA LEU A 172 -15.01 -7.44 -8.08
C LEU A 172 -13.63 -7.73 -8.67
N ALA A 173 -13.32 -8.99 -8.89
CA ALA A 173 -12.05 -9.44 -9.42
C ALA A 173 -12.22 -10.07 -10.82
N PRO A 174 -11.20 -9.99 -11.70
CA PRO A 174 -11.24 -10.63 -13.01
C PRO A 174 -11.54 -12.13 -12.94
N SER A 175 -11.09 -12.80 -11.87
CA SER A 175 -11.32 -14.23 -11.64
C SER A 175 -12.79 -14.63 -11.49
N ASN A 176 -13.65 -13.71 -11.02
CA ASN A 176 -15.11 -13.95 -10.86
C ASN A 176 -15.98 -13.19 -11.86
N GLN A 177 -15.37 -12.44 -12.78
CA GLN A 177 -16.02 -11.67 -13.84
C GLN A 177 -17.23 -10.83 -13.39
N GLY A 178 -17.22 -10.36 -12.12
CA GLY A 178 -18.30 -9.56 -11.55
C GLY A 178 -19.64 -10.31 -11.37
N GLN A 179 -19.66 -11.64 -11.46
CA GLN A 179 -20.91 -12.45 -11.39
C GLN A 179 -21.69 -12.23 -10.09
N ALA A 180 -21.03 -11.82 -9.02
CA ALA A 180 -21.67 -11.64 -7.72
C ALA A 180 -22.76 -10.55 -7.71
N ILE A 181 -22.63 -9.52 -8.53
CA ILE A 181 -23.60 -8.41 -8.61
C ILE A 181 -24.57 -8.54 -9.79
N ARG A 182 -24.24 -9.34 -10.79
CA ARG A 182 -25.14 -9.56 -11.95
C ARG A 182 -26.50 -10.08 -11.49
N GLY A 183 -27.58 -9.48 -12.01
CA GLY A 183 -28.95 -9.82 -11.65
C GLY A 183 -29.34 -9.46 -10.21
N GLN A 184 -28.50 -8.72 -9.51
CA GLN A 184 -28.85 -8.13 -8.22
C GLN A 184 -29.32 -6.67 -8.46
N HIS A 185 -30.27 -6.24 -7.64
CA HIS A 185 -30.84 -4.90 -7.72
C HIS A 185 -30.68 -4.22 -6.35
N PRO A 186 -29.47 -3.73 -6.02
CA PRO A 186 -29.23 -3.09 -4.73
C PRO A 186 -30.07 -1.82 -4.57
N THR A 187 -30.46 -1.53 -3.34
CA THR A 187 -31.08 -0.25 -2.94
C THR A 187 -30.05 0.72 -2.35
N PHE A 188 -28.85 0.23 -2.06
CA PHE A 188 -27.69 1.02 -1.64
C PHE A 188 -26.41 0.27 -2.06
N CYS A 189 -25.49 0.92 -2.76
CA CYS A 189 -24.29 0.29 -3.27
C CYS A 189 -23.04 1.09 -2.92
N ILE A 190 -22.05 0.40 -2.38
CA ILE A 190 -20.72 0.95 -2.05
C ILE A 190 -19.66 0.14 -2.79
N VAL A 191 -18.71 0.86 -3.39
CA VAL A 191 -17.50 0.29 -3.99
C VAL A 191 -16.29 0.91 -3.30
N ASP A 192 -15.63 0.14 -2.46
CA ASP A 192 -14.38 0.53 -1.77
C ASP A 192 -13.18 0.22 -2.66
N GLU A 193 -12.15 1.05 -2.58
CA GLU A 193 -10.96 1.01 -3.43
C GLU A 193 -11.30 0.90 -4.93
N SER A 194 -12.33 1.64 -5.35
CA SER A 194 -12.87 1.65 -6.72
C SER A 194 -11.81 1.88 -7.81
N PRO A 195 -10.80 2.78 -7.66
CA PRO A 195 -9.75 2.96 -8.66
C PRO A 195 -8.91 1.71 -8.97
N LEU A 196 -8.97 0.68 -8.11
CA LEU A 196 -8.29 -0.59 -8.33
C LEU A 196 -9.12 -1.61 -9.11
N ILE A 197 -10.36 -1.31 -9.47
CA ILE A 197 -11.25 -2.20 -10.21
C ILE A 197 -11.05 -1.97 -11.70
N ASP A 198 -10.95 -3.07 -12.45
CA ASP A 198 -10.89 -3.02 -13.90
C ASP A 198 -12.12 -2.31 -14.48
N ASP A 199 -11.92 -1.38 -15.41
CA ASP A 199 -12.95 -0.54 -15.98
C ASP A 199 -14.05 -1.33 -16.68
N LYS A 200 -13.66 -2.31 -17.48
CA LYS A 200 -14.63 -3.13 -18.21
C LYS A 200 -15.47 -3.94 -17.24
N LEU A 201 -14.83 -4.53 -16.22
CA LEU A 201 -15.53 -5.27 -15.19
C LEU A 201 -16.53 -4.38 -14.45
N PHE A 202 -16.15 -3.13 -14.15
CA PHE A 202 -16.99 -2.16 -13.46
C PHE A 202 -18.18 -1.73 -14.31
N ILE A 203 -17.95 -1.29 -15.54
CA ILE A 203 -18.98 -0.81 -16.47
C ILE A 203 -19.95 -1.92 -16.84
N ASP A 204 -19.45 -3.13 -17.13
CA ASP A 204 -20.30 -4.24 -17.59
C ASP A 204 -21.17 -4.86 -16.47
N ASN A 205 -20.80 -4.69 -15.18
CA ASN A 205 -21.48 -5.40 -14.10
C ASN A 205 -22.09 -4.48 -13.04
N VAL A 206 -21.39 -3.42 -12.65
CA VAL A 206 -21.81 -2.58 -11.52
C VAL A 206 -22.82 -1.54 -11.97
N GLU A 207 -22.51 -0.76 -13.00
CA GLU A 207 -23.39 0.29 -13.47
C GLU A 207 -24.80 -0.20 -13.82
N PRO A 208 -24.97 -1.29 -14.59
CA PRO A 208 -26.32 -1.79 -14.91
C PRO A 208 -27.12 -2.23 -13.67
N ALA A 209 -26.44 -2.80 -12.67
CA ALA A 209 -27.11 -3.28 -11.46
C ALA A 209 -27.70 -2.16 -10.59
N ILE A 210 -27.04 -0.99 -10.56
CA ILE A 210 -27.49 0.15 -9.75
C ILE A 210 -28.55 1.03 -10.43
N VAL A 211 -28.57 1.03 -11.76
CA VAL A 211 -29.52 1.88 -12.54
C VAL A 211 -30.95 1.42 -12.33
N SER A 212 -31.21 0.13 -12.21
CA SER A 212 -32.55 -0.44 -12.11
C SER A 212 -33.36 0.09 -10.92
N ASN A 213 -32.71 0.34 -9.78
CA ASN A 213 -33.36 0.84 -8.55
C ASN A 213 -33.01 2.30 -8.24
N MET A 214 -32.27 3.00 -9.12
CA MET A 214 -31.75 4.35 -8.81
C MET A 214 -31.05 4.41 -7.45
N ALA A 215 -30.33 3.34 -7.11
CA ALA A 215 -29.70 3.19 -5.80
C ALA A 215 -28.67 4.30 -5.55
N PRO A 216 -28.58 4.84 -4.33
CA PRO A 216 -27.42 5.61 -3.92
C PRO A 216 -26.15 4.81 -4.15
N PHE A 217 -25.19 5.44 -4.81
CA PHE A 217 -24.00 4.79 -5.29
C PHE A 217 -22.75 5.54 -4.87
N ILE A 218 -21.94 4.91 -4.04
CA ILE A 218 -20.75 5.50 -3.45
C ILE A 218 -19.52 4.77 -3.99
N ASN A 219 -18.73 5.49 -4.79
CA ASN A 219 -17.41 5.08 -5.23
C ASN A 219 -16.35 5.78 -4.38
N LEU A 220 -15.48 5.02 -3.74
CA LEU A 220 -14.49 5.56 -2.85
C LEU A 220 -13.15 4.84 -3.03
N GLY A 221 -12.03 5.55 -2.86
CA GLY A 221 -10.70 4.95 -2.91
C GLY A 221 -9.57 5.97 -2.85
N THR A 222 -8.36 5.48 -3.08
CA THR A 222 -7.17 6.27 -3.38
C THR A 222 -6.90 6.23 -4.88
N PRO A 223 -6.49 7.34 -5.52
CA PRO A 223 -6.28 7.36 -6.96
C PRO A 223 -5.10 6.47 -7.38
N LYS A 224 -5.10 6.09 -8.64
CA LYS A 224 -4.02 5.36 -9.28
C LYS A 224 -3.72 6.01 -10.63
N SER A 225 -3.97 5.33 -11.73
CA SER A 225 -3.78 5.86 -13.07
C SER A 225 -4.96 6.75 -13.51
N LYS A 226 -4.71 7.71 -14.39
CA LYS A 226 -5.75 8.50 -15.06
C LYS A 226 -6.66 7.66 -15.96
N ASP A 227 -6.19 6.51 -16.43
CA ASP A 227 -6.96 5.61 -17.28
C ASP A 227 -7.91 4.74 -16.47
N ASN A 228 -8.86 5.34 -15.76
CA ASN A 228 -9.91 4.58 -15.07
C ASN A 228 -11.22 5.36 -14.92
N HIS A 229 -12.30 4.63 -14.63
CA HIS A 229 -13.64 5.18 -14.48
C HIS A 229 -13.71 6.25 -13.37
N MET A 230 -12.97 6.08 -12.27
CA MET A 230 -13.02 7.02 -11.15
C MET A 230 -12.43 8.38 -11.53
N HIS A 231 -11.36 8.42 -12.35
CA HIS A 231 -10.82 9.65 -12.89
C HIS A 231 -11.85 10.36 -13.76
N ARG A 232 -12.54 9.62 -14.65
CA ARG A 232 -13.60 10.19 -15.50
C ARG A 232 -14.74 10.78 -14.67
N TYR A 233 -15.22 10.07 -13.65
CA TYR A 233 -16.32 10.59 -12.80
C TYR A 233 -15.93 11.86 -12.05
N LEU A 234 -14.65 12.02 -11.70
CA LEU A 234 -14.17 13.18 -10.95
C LEU A 234 -13.81 14.38 -11.82
N TYR A 235 -13.31 14.15 -13.04
CA TYR A 235 -12.67 15.23 -13.81
C TYR A 235 -13.23 15.44 -15.22
N ASP A 236 -14.00 14.52 -15.77
CA ASP A 236 -14.63 14.67 -17.07
C ASP A 236 -15.94 15.48 -16.93
N ASP A 237 -16.08 16.55 -17.71
CA ASP A 237 -17.24 17.45 -17.69
C ASP A 237 -18.55 16.73 -18.00
N ALA A 238 -18.51 15.66 -18.78
CA ALA A 238 -19.69 14.84 -19.09
C ALA A 238 -20.40 14.27 -17.84
N TYR A 239 -19.68 14.13 -16.73
CA TYR A 239 -20.21 13.59 -15.47
C TYR A 239 -20.51 14.63 -14.40
N GLU A 240 -20.23 15.92 -14.63
CA GLU A 240 -20.37 16.98 -13.63
C GLU A 240 -21.79 17.10 -13.06
N SER A 241 -22.78 17.01 -13.92
CA SER A 241 -24.20 17.12 -13.50
C SER A 241 -24.75 15.89 -12.79
N THR A 242 -24.08 14.74 -12.89
CA THR A 242 -24.58 13.44 -12.39
C THR A 242 -23.84 12.91 -11.18
N TRP A 243 -22.61 13.37 -10.94
CA TRP A 243 -21.77 12.92 -9.83
C TRP A 243 -21.47 14.06 -8.86
N THR A 244 -21.59 13.76 -7.57
CA THR A 244 -20.99 14.61 -6.54
C THR A 244 -19.53 14.20 -6.37
N ARG A 245 -18.64 15.15 -6.59
CA ARG A 245 -17.19 14.99 -6.63
C ARG A 245 -16.57 15.45 -5.32
N LEU A 246 -15.83 14.58 -4.64
CA LEU A 246 -15.20 14.90 -3.36
C LEU A 246 -13.75 14.39 -3.40
N VAL A 247 -12.81 15.30 -3.23
CA VAL A 247 -11.39 14.98 -3.15
C VAL A 247 -10.86 15.53 -1.84
N TYR A 248 -10.35 14.67 -1.00
CA TYR A 248 -9.73 14.99 0.28
C TYR A 248 -8.27 14.61 0.25
N THR A 249 -7.41 15.49 0.72
CA THR A 249 -5.97 15.23 0.88
C THR A 249 -5.65 14.91 2.34
N TRP A 250 -4.39 14.57 2.62
CA TRP A 250 -3.94 14.39 3.99
C TRP A 250 -4.13 15.66 4.84
N ARG A 251 -4.03 16.86 4.24
CA ARG A 251 -4.24 18.14 4.93
C ARG A 251 -5.68 18.28 5.43
N ASP A 252 -6.64 17.80 4.66
CA ASP A 252 -8.04 17.79 5.08
C ASP A 252 -8.27 16.80 6.22
N ALA A 253 -7.56 15.68 6.21
CA ALA A 253 -7.64 14.69 7.27
C ALA A 253 -6.98 15.16 8.58
N VAL A 254 -5.88 15.93 8.49
CA VAL A 254 -5.14 16.49 9.63
C VAL A 254 -5.84 17.66 10.28
N LYS A 255 -6.34 18.64 9.50
CA LYS A 255 -7.01 19.89 10.01
C LYS A 255 -8.04 19.64 11.10
N ILE A 256 -8.36 18.44 11.33
CA ILE A 256 -9.54 18.00 12.02
C ILE A 256 -9.21 16.92 13.06
N GLY A 257 -7.90 16.63 13.35
CA GLY A 257 -7.54 15.33 13.88
C GLY A 257 -6.80 15.21 15.19
N GLU A 258 -6.31 16.23 15.81
CA GLU A 258 -5.49 16.10 17.05
C GLU A 258 -6.12 15.22 18.15
N ALA A 259 -7.44 15.13 18.21
CA ALA A 259 -8.13 14.35 19.23
C ALA A 259 -8.27 12.84 18.92
N TYR A 260 -7.98 12.35 17.70
CA TYR A 260 -8.50 11.06 17.25
C TYR A 260 -7.49 10.01 16.78
N SER A 261 -6.27 10.40 16.42
CA SER A 261 -5.22 9.42 16.09
C SER A 261 -3.84 10.05 16.30
N PRO A 262 -3.04 9.56 17.23
CA PRO A 262 -1.67 10.04 17.41
C PRO A 262 -0.78 9.78 16.18
N ALA A 263 -1.21 8.89 15.27
CA ALA A 263 -0.46 8.52 14.07
C ALA A 263 -0.88 9.29 12.80
N TYR A 264 -1.70 10.33 12.89
CA TYR A 264 -2.15 11.12 11.75
C TYR A 264 -2.16 12.61 12.11
N THR A 265 -1.05 13.08 12.67
CA THR A 265 -0.81 14.49 12.97
C THR A 265 -0.13 15.17 11.78
N GLU A 266 -0.11 16.50 11.75
CA GLU A 266 0.62 17.24 10.73
C GLU A 266 2.11 16.92 10.75
N GLU A 267 2.70 16.80 11.94
CA GLU A 267 4.10 16.45 12.13
C GLU A 267 4.42 15.04 11.57
N ASP A 268 3.60 14.04 11.89
CA ASP A 268 3.78 12.69 11.36
C ASP A 268 3.64 12.64 9.83
N MET A 269 2.73 13.42 9.26
CA MET A 269 2.52 13.46 7.81
C MET A 269 3.67 14.18 7.09
N LEU A 270 4.20 15.28 7.67
CA LEU A 270 5.39 15.96 7.14
C LEU A 270 6.63 15.06 7.23
N ALA A 271 6.80 14.33 8.32
CA ALA A 271 7.89 13.36 8.43
C ALA A 271 7.81 12.25 7.36
N LYS A 272 6.62 11.73 7.10
CA LYS A 272 6.40 10.75 6.02
C LYS A 272 6.61 11.34 4.63
N MET A 273 6.22 12.59 4.41
CA MET A 273 6.46 13.29 3.14
C MET A 273 7.96 13.40 2.86
N VAL A 274 8.76 13.70 3.88
CA VAL A 274 10.22 13.72 3.76
C VAL A 274 10.78 12.32 3.53
N GLU A 275 10.28 11.33 4.27
CA GLU A 275 10.72 9.92 4.14
C GLU A 275 10.45 9.34 2.74
N TRP A 276 9.30 9.62 2.17
CA TRP A 276 8.87 9.02 0.89
C TRP A 276 9.11 9.91 -0.32
N GLY A 277 9.46 11.16 -0.10
CA GLY A 277 9.64 12.18 -1.13
C GLY A 277 8.32 12.81 -1.58
N GLU A 278 8.25 14.13 -1.53
CA GLU A 278 7.05 14.91 -1.89
C GLU A 278 6.59 14.64 -3.33
N ASP A 279 7.53 14.55 -4.27
CA ASP A 279 7.25 14.30 -5.70
C ASP A 279 7.07 12.82 -6.03
N SER A 280 7.19 11.91 -5.05
CA SER A 280 7.05 10.49 -5.32
C SER A 280 5.62 10.15 -5.74
N ILE A 281 5.48 9.26 -6.71
CA ILE A 281 4.17 8.76 -7.15
C ILE A 281 3.36 8.22 -5.97
N TYR A 282 4.04 7.54 -5.04
CA TYR A 282 3.41 6.99 -3.85
C TYR A 282 2.82 8.08 -2.95
N TRP A 283 3.59 9.14 -2.63
CA TRP A 283 3.07 10.25 -1.82
C TRP A 283 1.90 10.94 -2.52
N ARG A 284 2.07 11.27 -3.79
CA ARG A 284 1.05 11.94 -4.59
C ARG A 284 -0.25 11.15 -4.70
N THR A 285 -0.17 9.84 -4.92
CA THR A 285 -1.38 9.01 -5.04
C THR A 285 -2.01 8.70 -3.69
N GLU A 286 -1.23 8.28 -2.68
CA GLU A 286 -1.77 7.76 -1.42
C GLU A 286 -2.17 8.86 -0.42
N TYR A 287 -1.56 10.07 -0.52
CA TYR A 287 -1.78 11.15 0.45
C TYR A 287 -2.27 12.46 -0.15
N GLU A 288 -1.75 12.90 -1.30
CA GLU A 288 -2.28 14.08 -2.01
C GLU A 288 -3.52 13.74 -2.85
N CYS A 289 -3.83 12.46 -3.00
CA CYS A 289 -4.97 11.99 -3.79
C CYS A 289 -4.96 12.46 -5.25
N GLU A 290 -3.78 12.48 -5.87
CA GLU A 290 -3.59 12.83 -7.26
C GLU A 290 -3.56 11.58 -8.15
N PHE A 291 -4.24 11.63 -9.30
CA PHE A 291 -4.05 10.62 -10.34
C PHE A 291 -2.75 10.87 -11.09
N VAL A 292 -2.07 9.80 -11.43
CA VAL A 292 -0.85 9.83 -12.23
C VAL A 292 -1.11 9.25 -13.61
N GLU A 293 -0.22 9.55 -14.58
CA GLU A 293 -0.27 8.87 -15.87
C GLU A 293 -0.06 7.35 -15.68
N SER A 294 -0.58 6.54 -16.59
CA SER A 294 -0.44 5.08 -16.55
C SER A 294 1.01 4.66 -16.67
N ILE A 295 1.80 5.46 -17.36
CA ILE A 295 3.24 5.36 -17.50
C ILE A 295 3.83 6.71 -17.11
N SER A 296 4.78 6.72 -16.22
CA SER A 296 5.48 7.93 -15.80
C SER A 296 6.92 7.62 -15.39
N ASN A 297 7.82 8.58 -15.55
CA ASN A 297 9.20 8.39 -15.17
C ASN A 297 9.33 8.17 -13.65
N VAL A 298 10.16 7.21 -13.28
CA VAL A 298 10.44 6.91 -11.85
C VAL A 298 11.23 8.06 -11.24
N PHE A 299 12.17 8.63 -11.99
CA PHE A 299 13.03 9.72 -11.56
C PHE A 299 12.71 11.00 -12.33
N ASN A 300 12.69 12.12 -11.62
CA ASN A 300 12.68 13.42 -12.26
C ASN A 300 14.10 13.69 -12.81
N PRO A 301 14.29 13.91 -14.15
CA PRO A 301 15.60 14.13 -14.74
C PRO A 301 16.40 15.28 -14.11
N GLU A 302 15.74 16.36 -13.66
CA GLU A 302 16.41 17.47 -12.99
C GLU A 302 16.96 17.06 -11.60
N LYS A 303 16.26 16.19 -10.89
CA LYS A 303 16.75 15.62 -9.61
C LYS A 303 17.92 14.66 -9.84
N VAL A 304 17.91 13.89 -10.94
CA VAL A 304 19.05 13.06 -11.34
C VAL A 304 20.28 13.93 -11.62
N LYS A 305 20.14 15.05 -12.35
CA LYS A 305 21.23 16.00 -12.59
C LYS A 305 21.71 16.68 -11.30
N ALA A 306 20.84 16.93 -10.36
CA ALA A 306 21.19 17.52 -9.06
C ALA A 306 22.13 16.62 -8.23
N CYS A 307 22.26 15.33 -8.58
CA CYS A 307 23.23 14.42 -7.99
C CYS A 307 24.67 14.63 -8.51
N TYR A 308 24.88 15.43 -9.56
CA TYR A 308 26.21 15.65 -10.12
C TYR A 308 27.08 16.55 -9.23
N HIS A 309 28.29 16.08 -8.97
CA HIS A 309 29.31 16.80 -8.18
C HIS A 309 30.67 16.73 -8.86
N ASP A 310 31.52 17.72 -8.65
CA ASP A 310 32.84 17.81 -9.29
C ASP A 310 33.88 16.97 -8.54
N TYR A 311 34.00 15.70 -8.96
CA TYR A 311 35.04 14.76 -8.52
C TYR A 311 35.30 13.72 -9.62
N LYS A 312 36.38 12.97 -9.49
CA LYS A 312 36.76 11.88 -10.41
C LYS A 312 36.41 10.52 -9.81
N LEU A 313 36.18 9.55 -10.66
CA LEU A 313 36.11 8.17 -10.25
C LEU A 313 37.45 7.67 -9.71
N ASN A 314 37.41 6.73 -8.79
CA ASN A 314 38.58 6.09 -8.21
C ASN A 314 38.94 4.83 -9.01
N ILE A 315 40.14 4.28 -8.78
CA ILE A 315 40.60 3.01 -9.34
C ILE A 315 40.70 1.97 -8.24
N PRO A 316 40.43 0.67 -8.54
CA PRO A 316 40.51 -0.42 -7.57
C PRO A 316 41.98 -0.89 -7.39
N ASP A 317 42.84 -0.05 -6.82
CA ASP A 317 44.29 -0.28 -6.67
C ASP A 317 44.76 -0.31 -5.20
N ASN A 318 43.87 -0.45 -4.26
CA ASN A 318 44.10 -0.41 -2.82
C ASN A 318 44.52 0.94 -2.24
N THR A 319 44.38 2.02 -2.99
CA THR A 319 44.74 3.38 -2.52
C THR A 319 43.55 4.11 -1.89
N TYR A 320 42.32 3.59 -2.06
CA TYR A 320 41.14 4.22 -1.50
C TYR A 320 41.03 4.02 0.02
N GLU A 321 41.03 5.12 0.75
CA GLU A 321 40.84 5.11 2.21
C GLU A 321 39.36 5.01 2.60
N GLY A 322 39.00 4.21 3.60
CA GLY A 322 37.62 4.06 4.07
C GLY A 322 36.81 2.99 3.33
N GLY A 323 37.49 2.00 2.73
CA GLY A 323 36.84 0.93 1.97
C GLY A 323 35.81 0.12 2.75
N GLU A 324 35.95 0.01 4.08
CA GLU A 324 34.99 -0.64 4.97
C GLU A 324 33.58 -0.02 4.90
N ASN A 325 33.49 1.25 4.47
CA ASN A 325 32.25 1.96 4.23
C ASN A 325 31.76 1.84 2.78
N CYS A 326 32.48 1.07 1.93
CA CYS A 326 32.11 0.86 0.53
C CYS A 326 31.27 -0.39 0.34
N ALA A 327 30.34 -0.33 -0.60
CA ALA A 327 29.59 -1.46 -1.11
C ALA A 327 29.80 -1.59 -2.62
N VAL A 328 30.26 -2.77 -3.06
CA VAL A 328 30.26 -3.17 -4.47
C VAL A 328 28.90 -3.74 -4.79
N ALA A 329 28.18 -3.10 -5.68
CA ALA A 329 26.84 -3.49 -6.10
C ALA A 329 26.86 -3.97 -7.55
N VAL A 330 26.20 -5.08 -7.82
CA VAL A 330 26.26 -5.73 -9.12
C VAL A 330 24.88 -6.13 -9.59
N ASP A 331 24.53 -5.66 -10.78
CA ASP A 331 23.48 -6.26 -11.58
C ASP A 331 24.14 -7.18 -12.62
N ILE A 332 23.83 -8.47 -12.56
CA ILE A 332 24.51 -9.47 -13.40
C ILE A 332 23.71 -9.73 -14.67
N GLY A 333 24.27 -9.31 -15.80
CA GLY A 333 23.73 -9.62 -17.13
C GLY A 333 23.85 -11.12 -17.47
N LYS A 334 22.79 -11.67 -18.04
CA LYS A 334 22.79 -13.03 -18.60
C LYS A 334 23.36 -13.03 -20.02
N SER A 335 22.87 -13.69 -20.95
CA SER A 335 23.44 -13.88 -22.28
C SER A 335 23.49 -12.61 -23.18
N VAL A 336 22.60 -11.67 -23.01
CA VAL A 336 22.45 -10.48 -23.90
C VAL A 336 22.53 -9.14 -23.17
N ASN A 337 22.29 -9.11 -21.86
CA ASN A 337 22.35 -7.90 -21.04
C ASN A 337 23.77 -7.69 -20.51
N SER A 338 24.16 -6.43 -20.33
CA SER A 338 25.42 -6.08 -19.71
C SER A 338 25.41 -6.40 -18.22
N THR A 339 26.60 -6.73 -17.66
CA THR A 339 26.78 -6.72 -16.20
C THR A 339 27.29 -5.34 -15.80
N VAL A 340 26.62 -4.72 -14.85
CA VAL A 340 27.04 -3.42 -14.31
C VAL A 340 27.51 -3.58 -12.88
N ILE A 341 28.75 -3.14 -12.63
CA ILE A 341 29.39 -3.13 -11.32
C ILE A 341 29.54 -1.67 -10.89
N SER A 342 28.95 -1.27 -9.80
CA SER A 342 29.10 0.05 -9.20
C SER A 342 29.65 -0.05 -7.78
N VAL A 343 30.51 0.90 -7.40
CA VAL A 343 31.03 0.98 -6.02
C VAL A 343 30.55 2.28 -5.39
N TRP A 344 29.87 2.13 -4.28
CA TRP A 344 29.29 3.24 -3.54
C TRP A 344 29.94 3.36 -2.18
N ALA A 345 30.42 4.57 -1.84
CA ALA A 345 30.99 4.88 -0.55
C ALA A 345 29.98 5.62 0.32
N ARG A 346 29.81 5.17 1.55
CA ARG A 346 29.06 5.90 2.56
C ARG A 346 29.96 6.94 3.21
N GLU A 347 29.60 8.19 3.06
CA GLU A 347 30.31 9.32 3.66
C GLU A 347 29.38 10.08 4.60
N LYS A 348 29.94 10.97 5.40
CA LYS A 348 29.18 11.87 6.28
C LYS A 348 29.50 13.30 5.90
N ASP A 349 28.45 14.08 5.62
CA ASP A 349 28.55 15.52 5.44
C ASP A 349 27.82 16.27 6.59
N GLU A 350 27.64 17.57 6.45
CA GLU A 350 26.99 18.42 7.44
C GLU A 350 25.50 18.09 7.67
N PHE A 351 24.85 17.45 6.67
CA PHE A 351 23.44 17.06 6.70
C PHE A 351 23.22 15.57 7.04
N GLY A 352 24.29 14.82 7.31
CA GLY A 352 24.23 13.42 7.69
C GLY A 352 24.97 12.47 6.75
N TYR A 353 24.45 11.25 6.61
CA TYR A 353 25.09 10.26 5.72
C TYR A 353 24.60 10.40 4.29
N ILE A 354 25.57 10.34 3.37
CA ILE A 354 25.39 10.35 1.92
C ILE A 354 26.00 9.10 1.29
N SER A 355 25.59 8.77 0.08
CA SER A 355 26.19 7.72 -0.75
C SER A 355 26.83 8.35 -1.98
N ARG A 356 28.13 8.11 -2.20
CA ARG A 356 28.89 8.63 -3.33
C ARG A 356 29.31 7.50 -4.26
N LEU A 357 29.03 7.63 -5.56
CA LEU A 357 29.50 6.71 -6.59
C LEU A 357 31.01 6.94 -6.82
N ILE A 358 31.83 6.00 -6.42
CA ILE A 358 33.30 6.13 -6.53
C ILE A 358 33.88 5.33 -7.68
N TYR A 359 33.14 4.35 -8.22
CA TYR A 359 33.56 3.55 -9.37
C TYR A 359 32.35 2.97 -10.10
N ILE A 360 32.48 2.79 -11.40
CA ILE A 360 31.48 2.12 -12.24
C ILE A 360 32.14 1.43 -13.44
N GLU A 361 31.71 0.21 -13.74
CA GLU A 361 32.19 -0.60 -14.86
C GLU A 361 31.03 -1.33 -15.52
N GLU A 362 31.08 -1.45 -16.84
CA GLU A 362 30.14 -2.26 -17.62
C GLU A 362 30.91 -3.39 -18.32
N ILE A 363 30.53 -4.63 -18.06
CA ILE A 363 30.97 -5.80 -18.81
C ILE A 363 29.93 -6.10 -19.88
N ASN A 364 30.28 -5.78 -21.13
CA ASN A 364 29.36 -5.95 -22.25
C ASN A 364 29.56 -7.31 -22.91
N PRO A 365 28.49 -8.10 -23.14
CA PRO A 365 28.59 -9.44 -23.77
C PRO A 365 29.24 -9.42 -25.17
N ARG A 366 29.22 -8.28 -25.86
CA ARG A 366 29.79 -8.14 -27.22
C ARG A 366 31.31 -7.90 -27.21
N THR A 367 31.90 -7.51 -26.10
CA THR A 367 33.33 -7.17 -26.00
C THR A 367 34.18 -8.28 -25.39
N GLY A 368 33.58 -9.42 -25.03
CA GLY A 368 34.25 -10.55 -24.37
C GLY A 368 34.25 -10.43 -22.85
N GLY A 369 34.69 -11.51 -22.17
CA GLY A 369 34.74 -11.55 -20.70
C GLY A 369 33.38 -11.66 -20.01
N HIS A 370 32.33 -12.02 -20.73
CA HIS A 370 30.98 -12.14 -20.18
C HIS A 370 30.66 -13.54 -19.63
N ASP A 371 31.69 -14.40 -19.50
CA ASP A 371 31.49 -15.67 -18.82
C ASP A 371 31.43 -15.50 -17.29
N ILE A 372 30.75 -16.40 -16.64
CA ILE A 372 30.52 -16.36 -15.18
C ILE A 372 31.83 -16.36 -14.37
N PRO A 373 32.85 -17.20 -14.67
CA PRO A 373 34.13 -17.17 -13.98
C PRO A 373 34.85 -15.81 -14.06
N TYR A 374 34.86 -15.17 -15.24
CA TYR A 374 35.44 -13.85 -15.41
C TYR A 374 34.69 -12.79 -14.60
N GLN A 375 33.36 -12.78 -14.69
CA GLN A 375 32.55 -11.82 -13.93
C GLN A 375 32.77 -11.96 -12.42
N ARG A 376 32.77 -13.18 -11.91
CA ARG A 376 33.07 -13.46 -10.51
C ARG A 376 34.46 -12.91 -10.10
N GLN A 377 35.49 -13.24 -10.90
CA GLN A 377 36.84 -12.79 -10.62
C GLN A 377 36.90 -11.26 -10.61
N ARG A 378 36.29 -10.61 -11.60
CA ARG A 378 36.29 -9.14 -11.71
C ARG A 378 35.59 -8.47 -10.54
N ILE A 379 34.42 -8.99 -10.11
CA ILE A 379 33.71 -8.49 -8.93
C ILE A 379 34.60 -8.55 -7.69
N MET A 380 35.28 -9.67 -7.47
CA MET A 380 36.13 -9.85 -6.29
C MET A 380 37.42 -9.01 -6.38
N ASP A 381 38.00 -8.82 -7.55
CA ASP A 381 39.16 -7.95 -7.74
C ASP A 381 38.81 -6.48 -7.43
N ILE A 382 37.65 -6.01 -7.89
CA ILE A 382 37.15 -4.68 -7.56
C ILE A 382 36.90 -4.56 -6.05
N ALA A 383 36.26 -5.57 -5.44
CA ALA A 383 35.96 -5.54 -4.01
C ALA A 383 37.24 -5.52 -3.15
N ARG A 384 38.26 -6.26 -3.52
CA ARG A 384 39.58 -6.23 -2.86
C ARG A 384 40.30 -4.92 -3.11
N GLY A 385 40.32 -4.44 -4.38
CA GLY A 385 40.98 -3.19 -4.76
C GLY A 385 40.44 -1.95 -4.07
N PHE A 386 39.18 -1.97 -3.63
CA PHE A 386 38.60 -0.94 -2.77
C PHE A 386 38.60 -1.27 -1.30
N SER A 387 39.10 -2.45 -0.89
CA SER A 387 38.95 -2.96 0.48
C SER A 387 37.49 -2.90 0.96
N ALA A 388 36.55 -3.19 0.07
CA ALA A 388 35.12 -2.96 0.28
C ALA A 388 34.59 -3.80 1.46
N GLY A 389 33.77 -3.19 2.30
CA GLY A 389 33.11 -3.90 3.42
C GLY A 389 31.99 -4.84 2.96
N LYS A 390 31.43 -4.61 1.76
CA LYS A 390 30.28 -5.37 1.27
C LYS A 390 30.31 -5.61 -0.23
N VAL A 391 29.75 -6.77 -0.63
CA VAL A 391 29.36 -7.09 -2.01
C VAL A 391 27.90 -7.46 -2.00
N ILE A 392 27.07 -6.74 -2.75
CA ILE A 392 25.64 -6.98 -2.94
C ILE A 392 25.36 -7.24 -4.43
N ILE A 393 24.65 -8.32 -4.73
CA ILE A 393 24.32 -8.72 -6.10
C ILE A 393 22.83 -8.98 -6.26
N ASP A 394 22.29 -8.66 -7.44
CA ASP A 394 21.00 -9.20 -7.84
C ASP A 394 21.11 -10.72 -8.07
N ALA A 395 20.54 -11.48 -7.14
CA ALA A 395 20.44 -12.93 -7.23
C ALA A 395 19.17 -13.41 -7.94
N THR A 396 18.36 -12.50 -8.50
CA THR A 396 17.09 -12.83 -9.18
C THR A 396 17.36 -13.61 -10.47
N GLY A 397 17.12 -14.91 -10.44
CA GLY A 397 17.22 -15.77 -11.63
C GLY A 397 18.65 -16.07 -12.10
N ILE A 398 19.68 -15.74 -11.35
CA ILE A 398 21.03 -16.27 -11.53
C ILE A 398 21.06 -17.59 -10.78
N GLY A 399 21.34 -18.68 -11.49
CA GLY A 399 21.43 -20.00 -10.87
C GLY A 399 22.38 -19.90 -9.67
N GLY A 400 22.05 -20.58 -8.58
CA GLY A 400 22.77 -20.53 -7.30
C GLY A 400 24.28 -20.75 -7.36
N ALA A 401 24.85 -21.03 -8.53
CA ALA A 401 26.27 -21.27 -8.74
C ALA A 401 27.13 -20.02 -8.49
N ILE A 402 26.82 -18.88 -9.13
CA ILE A 402 27.63 -17.65 -8.96
C ILE A 402 27.48 -17.07 -7.56
N GLU A 403 26.27 -17.16 -6.99
CA GLU A 403 26.01 -16.76 -5.61
C GLU A 403 26.85 -17.60 -4.64
N GLN A 404 26.84 -18.93 -4.81
CA GLN A 404 27.58 -19.85 -3.97
C GLN A 404 29.09 -19.64 -4.10
N ASP A 405 29.59 -19.45 -5.32
CA ASP A 405 31.00 -19.22 -5.58
C ASP A 405 31.52 -17.92 -4.94
N ILE A 406 30.81 -16.80 -5.08
CA ILE A 406 31.20 -15.54 -4.44
C ILE A 406 31.09 -15.63 -2.94
N ARG A 407 30.05 -16.30 -2.41
CA ARG A 407 29.90 -16.54 -0.98
C ARG A 407 31.09 -17.34 -0.42
N MET A 408 31.50 -18.40 -1.10
CA MET A 408 32.66 -19.23 -0.68
C MET A 408 33.97 -18.45 -0.78
N GLU A 409 34.15 -17.65 -1.83
CA GLU A 409 35.31 -16.77 -1.99
C GLU A 409 35.41 -15.72 -0.87
N CYS A 410 34.31 -15.10 -0.50
CA CYS A 410 34.27 -14.18 0.65
C CYS A 410 34.63 -14.90 1.96
N ILE A 411 34.08 -16.09 2.22
CA ILE A 411 34.35 -16.83 3.46
C ILE A 411 35.82 -17.29 3.53
N GLN A 412 36.38 -17.77 2.42
CA GLN A 412 37.71 -18.43 2.42
C GLN A 412 38.85 -17.43 2.26
N ASN A 413 38.70 -16.45 1.35
CA ASN A 413 39.80 -15.60 0.90
C ASN A 413 39.61 -14.11 1.24
N SER A 414 38.42 -13.70 1.65
CA SER A 414 38.12 -12.28 1.92
C SER A 414 37.07 -12.13 3.04
N PRO A 415 37.34 -12.66 4.26
CA PRO A 415 36.35 -12.74 5.35
C PRO A 415 35.90 -11.37 5.87
N GLN A 416 36.61 -10.30 5.56
CA GLN A 416 36.23 -8.91 5.87
C GLN A 416 35.09 -8.40 4.98
N ILE A 417 34.82 -9.06 3.85
CA ILE A 417 33.78 -8.66 2.90
C ILE A 417 32.47 -9.39 3.24
N GLN A 418 31.45 -8.64 3.63
CA GLN A 418 30.11 -9.19 3.81
C GLN A 418 29.44 -9.39 2.44
N PHE A 419 29.11 -10.61 2.10
CA PHE A 419 28.35 -10.95 0.90
C PHE A 419 26.83 -10.92 1.15
N ILE A 420 26.08 -10.19 0.33
CA ILE A 420 24.64 -9.99 0.43
C ILE A 420 23.98 -10.37 -0.91
N PRO A 421 23.43 -11.56 -1.06
CA PRO A 421 22.56 -11.88 -2.19
C PRO A 421 21.22 -11.15 -2.01
N PHE A 422 20.82 -10.38 -2.99
CA PHE A 422 19.55 -9.69 -2.99
C PHE A 422 18.62 -10.29 -4.04
N VAL A 423 17.37 -10.60 -3.68
CA VAL A 423 16.38 -11.13 -4.62
C VAL A 423 15.25 -10.13 -4.74
N PHE A 424 15.08 -9.58 -5.92
CA PHE A 424 13.92 -8.75 -6.23
C PHE A 424 12.65 -9.58 -6.22
N THR A 425 11.81 -9.42 -5.20
CA THR A 425 10.54 -10.14 -5.05
C THR A 425 9.35 -9.22 -5.30
N GLY A 426 8.21 -9.80 -5.69
CA GLY A 426 6.93 -9.05 -5.81
C GLY A 426 6.20 -8.80 -4.48
N GLY A 427 6.82 -9.12 -3.34
CA GLY A 427 6.19 -9.01 -2.01
C GLY A 427 6.43 -7.65 -1.33
N PRO A 428 5.71 -7.35 -0.23
CA PRO A 428 5.80 -6.05 0.46
C PRO A 428 7.13 -5.79 1.18
N ARG A 429 8.01 -6.79 1.33
CA ARG A 429 9.35 -6.64 1.90
C ARG A 429 10.38 -7.20 0.92
N GLY A 430 11.35 -6.37 0.50
CA GLY A 430 12.36 -6.73 -0.50
C GLY A 430 11.86 -6.65 -1.95
N SER A 431 10.72 -6.00 -2.20
CA SER A 431 10.23 -5.78 -3.55
C SER A 431 11.09 -4.76 -4.29
N LYS A 432 11.29 -4.96 -5.60
CA LYS A 432 11.96 -3.98 -6.48
C LYS A 432 11.36 -2.58 -6.27
N THR A 433 10.05 -2.49 -6.19
CA THR A 433 9.33 -1.23 -5.97
C THR A 433 9.72 -0.54 -4.65
N GLN A 434 9.91 -1.28 -3.55
CA GLN A 434 10.23 -0.65 -2.27
C GLN A 434 11.64 -0.05 -2.25
N ILE A 435 12.66 -0.78 -2.70
CA ILE A 435 14.02 -0.24 -2.68
C ILE A 435 14.22 0.91 -3.68
N TYR A 436 13.44 0.91 -4.77
CA TYR A 436 13.41 2.05 -5.69
C TYR A 436 12.72 3.29 -5.08
N ARG A 437 11.69 3.12 -4.27
CA ARG A 437 11.09 4.22 -3.50
C ARG A 437 12.11 4.85 -2.54
N ASP A 438 12.84 4.02 -1.81
CA ASP A 438 13.90 4.48 -0.91
C ASP A 438 14.99 5.25 -1.69
N TYR A 439 15.36 4.72 -2.85
CA TYR A 439 16.33 5.37 -3.75
C TYR A 439 15.85 6.74 -4.25
N VAL A 440 14.61 6.83 -4.74
CA VAL A 440 14.00 8.11 -5.16
C VAL A 440 14.00 9.11 -4.00
N SER A 441 13.62 8.67 -2.80
CA SER A 441 13.62 9.50 -1.60
C SER A 441 15.03 10.03 -1.26
N TYR A 442 16.04 9.17 -1.28
CA TYR A 442 17.43 9.60 -1.04
C TYR A 442 17.93 10.58 -2.10
N MET A 443 17.56 10.39 -3.37
CA MET A 443 17.88 11.32 -4.44
C MET A 443 17.23 12.69 -4.21
N GLN A 444 15.96 12.73 -3.82
CA GLN A 444 15.26 13.97 -3.51
C GLN A 444 15.84 14.71 -2.29
N GLN A 445 16.36 13.96 -1.31
CA GLN A 445 17.06 14.51 -0.14
C GLN A 445 18.51 14.92 -0.43
N LEU A 446 18.97 14.85 -1.68
CA LEU A 446 20.35 15.12 -2.11
C LEU A 446 21.40 14.27 -1.38
N LYS A 447 21.02 13.06 -0.96
CA LYS A 447 21.91 12.10 -0.27
C LYS A 447 22.73 11.24 -1.23
N ILE A 448 22.65 11.49 -2.52
CA ILE A 448 23.35 10.73 -3.56
C ILE A 448 24.27 11.68 -4.32
N LYS A 449 25.54 11.29 -4.45
CA LYS A 449 26.52 12.04 -5.25
C LYS A 449 27.06 11.16 -6.36
N VAL A 450 27.06 11.70 -7.58
CA VAL A 450 27.58 11.07 -8.79
C VAL A 450 28.54 12.06 -9.46
N PRO A 451 29.64 11.62 -10.08
CA PRO A 451 30.58 12.57 -10.68
C PRO A 451 29.97 13.32 -11.87
N ASN A 452 30.28 14.60 -11.99
CA ASN A 452 29.87 15.43 -13.12
C ASN A 452 30.56 14.93 -14.41
N PRO A 453 29.79 14.50 -15.44
CA PRO A 453 30.38 13.94 -16.66
C PRO A 453 31.29 14.92 -17.41
N GLU A 454 31.14 16.23 -17.24
CA GLU A 454 31.96 17.22 -17.90
C GLU A 454 33.43 17.20 -17.42
N GLY A 455 33.68 16.80 -16.18
CA GLY A 455 35.03 16.69 -15.58
C GLY A 455 35.74 15.35 -15.79
N LEU A 456 35.11 14.39 -16.48
CA LEU A 456 35.61 13.02 -16.64
C LEU A 456 36.28 12.79 -18.00
N ASP A 457 37.12 11.74 -18.07
CA ASP A 457 37.66 11.27 -19.35
C ASP A 457 36.56 10.71 -20.28
N PHE A 458 36.92 10.36 -21.50
CA PHE A 458 35.97 9.91 -22.51
C PHE A 458 35.20 8.63 -22.10
N ASN A 459 35.90 7.66 -21.50
CA ASN A 459 35.31 6.38 -21.15
C ASN A 459 34.40 6.51 -19.92
N GLU A 460 34.88 7.17 -18.87
CA GLU A 460 34.11 7.46 -17.66
C GLU A 460 32.86 8.29 -17.99
N ARG A 461 33.01 9.34 -18.81
CA ARG A 461 31.88 10.16 -19.27
C ARG A 461 30.83 9.35 -19.98
N LYS A 462 31.23 8.38 -20.81
CA LYS A 462 30.28 7.48 -21.50
C LYS A 462 29.48 6.66 -20.52
N LEU A 463 30.09 6.12 -19.47
CA LEU A 463 29.43 5.34 -18.43
C LEU A 463 28.43 6.19 -17.61
N ILE A 464 28.86 7.39 -17.18
CA ILE A 464 28.00 8.30 -16.42
C ILE A 464 26.84 8.83 -17.27
N ASN A 465 27.05 9.11 -18.54
CA ASN A 465 25.96 9.48 -19.45
C ASN A 465 24.98 8.34 -19.68
N LYS A 466 25.45 7.08 -19.67
CA LYS A 466 24.58 5.91 -19.75
C LYS A 466 23.79 5.72 -18.46
N TRP A 467 24.44 5.86 -17.30
CA TRP A 467 23.80 5.91 -15.99
C TRP A 467 22.67 6.94 -15.96
N PHE A 468 22.93 8.17 -16.41
CA PHE A 468 21.89 9.22 -16.45
C PHE A 468 20.72 8.83 -17.35
N ARG A 469 20.98 8.32 -18.55
CA ARG A 469 19.91 7.97 -19.51
C ARG A 469 19.00 6.88 -18.96
N GLU A 470 19.56 5.83 -18.38
CA GLU A 470 18.74 4.75 -17.82
C GLU A 470 17.88 5.24 -16.66
N HIS A 471 18.40 6.13 -15.80
CA HIS A 471 17.60 6.75 -14.75
C HIS A 471 16.51 7.66 -15.31
N ALA A 472 16.81 8.47 -16.32
CA ALA A 472 15.83 9.35 -16.95
C ALA A 472 14.75 8.61 -17.75
N ASP A 473 15.10 7.44 -18.30
CA ASP A 473 14.20 6.61 -19.13
C ASP A 473 13.39 5.61 -18.31
N LEU A 474 13.73 5.34 -17.04
CA LEU A 474 13.06 4.32 -16.23
C LEU A 474 11.61 4.69 -15.97
N GLU A 475 10.70 3.77 -16.26
CA GLU A 475 9.26 3.98 -16.19
C GLU A 475 8.61 3.27 -15.00
N TYR A 476 7.66 3.97 -14.42
CA TYR A 476 6.70 3.43 -13.50
C TYR A 476 5.44 3.06 -14.29
N VAL A 477 5.13 1.78 -14.35
CA VAL A 477 4.00 1.25 -15.11
C VAL A 477 2.96 0.70 -14.15
N MET A 478 1.74 1.18 -14.27
CA MET A 478 0.59 0.61 -13.60
C MET A 478 0.03 -0.53 -14.43
N ASP A 479 0.26 -1.76 -14.01
CA ASP A 479 -0.37 -2.93 -14.65
C ASP A 479 -1.85 -3.00 -14.24
N ALA A 480 -2.70 -2.56 -15.14
CA ALA A 480 -4.15 -2.56 -14.96
C ALA A 480 -4.73 -3.98 -14.79
N ALA A 481 -4.12 -4.99 -15.43
CA ALA A 481 -4.61 -6.37 -15.37
C ALA A 481 -4.29 -7.05 -14.03
N ASN A 482 -3.07 -6.85 -13.53
CA ASN A 482 -2.58 -7.48 -12.30
C ASN A 482 -2.65 -6.56 -11.08
N LYS A 483 -3.02 -5.30 -11.25
CA LYS A 483 -3.09 -4.26 -10.20
C LYS A 483 -1.77 -4.09 -9.44
N THR A 484 -0.66 -4.40 -10.09
CA THR A 484 0.67 -4.30 -9.52
C THR A 484 1.39 -3.11 -10.12
N GLU A 485 2.10 -2.41 -9.26
CA GLU A 485 3.04 -1.38 -9.64
C GLU A 485 4.31 -2.07 -10.12
N ARG A 486 4.75 -1.74 -11.32
CA ARG A 486 5.97 -2.28 -11.91
C ARG A 486 6.90 -1.14 -12.28
N ILE A 487 8.16 -1.27 -11.91
CA ILE A 487 9.24 -0.42 -12.36
C ILE A 487 10.07 -1.20 -13.38
N SER A 488 10.22 -0.65 -14.57
CA SER A 488 10.99 -1.29 -15.65
C SER A 488 11.46 -0.26 -16.67
N ALA A 489 12.52 -0.60 -17.40
CA ALA A 489 12.88 0.16 -18.58
C ALA A 489 11.82 0.01 -19.69
N PRO A 490 11.64 1.03 -20.55
CA PRO A 490 10.83 0.95 -21.75
C PRO A 490 11.27 -0.19 -22.68
N SER A 491 10.38 -0.66 -23.54
CA SER A 491 10.70 -1.72 -24.50
C SER A 491 11.94 -1.39 -25.33
N GLY A 492 12.93 -2.28 -25.32
CA GLY A 492 14.21 -2.11 -26.00
C GLY A 492 15.23 -1.24 -25.27
N ARG A 493 14.96 -0.85 -24.04
CA ARG A 493 15.89 -0.17 -23.12
C ARG A 493 16.30 -1.11 -21.98
N HIS A 494 17.29 -0.70 -21.19
CA HIS A 494 17.86 -1.45 -20.07
C HIS A 494 17.74 -0.67 -18.77
N ASP A 495 17.74 -1.36 -17.64
CA ASP A 495 17.73 -0.82 -16.26
C ASP A 495 18.94 -1.30 -15.44
N ASP A 496 19.98 -1.87 -16.11
CA ASP A 496 21.16 -2.49 -15.49
C ASP A 496 21.92 -1.50 -14.57
N TYR A 497 22.07 -0.23 -15.00
CA TYR A 497 22.71 0.83 -14.21
C TYR A 497 21.84 1.29 -13.04
N CYS A 498 20.53 1.28 -13.21
CA CYS A 498 19.59 1.60 -12.15
C CYS A 498 19.58 0.51 -11.09
N ASP A 499 19.47 -0.77 -11.48
CA ASP A 499 19.43 -1.90 -10.58
C ASP A 499 20.73 -2.04 -9.76
N SER A 500 21.89 -1.87 -10.41
CA SER A 500 23.18 -1.80 -9.70
C SER A 500 23.24 -0.63 -8.70
N SER A 501 22.80 0.57 -9.10
CA SER A 501 22.81 1.75 -8.21
C SER A 501 21.89 1.60 -7.01
N VAL A 502 20.68 1.11 -7.23
CA VAL A 502 19.69 0.88 -6.16
C VAL A 502 20.23 -0.08 -5.10
N LEU A 503 20.90 -1.16 -5.53
CA LEU A 503 21.53 -2.11 -4.62
C LEU A 503 22.66 -1.46 -3.81
N GLY A 504 23.53 -0.68 -4.47
CA GLY A 504 24.65 0.01 -3.83
C GLY A 504 24.22 1.02 -2.78
N ILE A 505 23.20 1.80 -3.09
CA ILE A 505 22.64 2.78 -2.17
C ILE A 505 21.89 2.08 -1.02
N HIS A 506 21.16 1.01 -1.29
CA HIS A 506 20.56 0.18 -0.25
C HIS A 506 21.63 -0.38 0.70
N ALA A 507 22.75 -0.88 0.18
CA ALA A 507 23.84 -1.40 0.98
C ALA A 507 24.58 -0.35 1.81
N THR A 508 24.63 0.91 1.38
CA THR A 508 25.34 2.01 2.05
C THR A 508 24.48 2.80 3.02
N LEU A 509 23.25 3.18 2.65
CA LEU A 509 22.38 4.05 3.44
C LEU A 509 21.44 3.30 4.40
N ALA A 510 21.03 2.08 4.08
CA ALA A 510 20.22 1.24 4.98
C ALA A 510 20.98 0.72 6.23
N MET A 511 22.26 1.03 6.35
CA MET A 511 23.15 0.58 7.44
C MET A 511 23.24 1.57 8.61
N LEU A 512 22.33 2.51 8.74
CA LEU A 512 22.34 3.44 9.86
C LEU A 512 22.15 2.70 11.19
N PRO A 513 22.90 3.06 12.27
CA PRO A 513 22.65 2.55 13.61
C PRO A 513 21.22 2.92 14.02
N GLY A 514 20.36 1.92 14.18
CA GLY A 514 18.93 2.10 14.49
C GLY A 514 17.95 1.56 13.44
N ALA A 515 18.36 1.36 12.20
CA ALA A 515 17.60 0.54 11.28
C ALA A 515 17.80 -0.94 11.67
N ALA A 516 16.78 -1.56 12.26
CA ALA A 516 16.84 -2.99 12.58
C ALA A 516 17.21 -3.74 11.30
N ALA A 517 18.33 -4.44 11.35
CA ALA A 517 18.79 -5.29 10.26
C ALA A 517 17.67 -6.27 9.90
N ILE A 518 17.05 -6.05 8.76
CA ILE A 518 16.10 -7.00 8.19
C ILE A 518 16.95 -8.11 7.59
N ALA A 519 17.36 -9.06 8.43
CA ALA A 519 17.96 -10.29 7.96
C ALA A 519 16.93 -11.03 7.08
N PRO A 520 17.32 -11.52 5.90
CA PRO A 520 16.45 -12.36 5.12
C PRO A 520 16.14 -13.63 5.93
N SER A 521 14.86 -13.90 6.16
CA SER A 521 14.43 -15.13 6.79
C SER A 521 14.87 -16.30 5.91
N GLN A 522 15.80 -17.10 6.41
CA GLN A 522 16.17 -18.38 5.79
C GLN A 522 14.91 -19.25 5.74
N SER A 523 14.39 -19.49 4.55
CA SER A 523 13.42 -20.55 4.33
C SER A 523 14.15 -21.89 4.45
N HIS A 524 14.13 -22.48 5.64
CA HIS A 524 14.55 -23.85 5.82
C HIS A 524 13.56 -24.76 5.12
N GLY A 525 13.93 -25.22 3.93
CA GLY A 525 13.32 -26.37 3.28
C GLY A 525 13.50 -27.60 4.18
N ARG A 526 12.44 -28.04 4.82
CA ARG A 526 12.43 -29.33 5.52
C ARG A 526 12.45 -30.45 4.49
N THR A 527 13.63 -30.95 4.18
CA THR A 527 13.80 -32.26 3.56
C THR A 527 13.52 -33.31 4.65
N ARG A 528 12.47 -34.06 4.44
CA ARG A 528 12.07 -35.20 5.28
C ARG A 528 12.97 -36.38 4.93
N THR A 529 14.04 -36.57 5.68
CA THR A 529 14.82 -37.83 5.63
C THR A 529 14.35 -38.73 6.77
N GLN A 530 13.73 -39.85 6.39
CA GLN A 530 13.50 -40.98 7.30
C GLN A 530 14.84 -41.62 7.64
N LEU A 531 15.13 -41.74 8.90
CA LEU A 531 16.14 -42.69 9.41
C LEU A 531 15.51 -43.48 10.55
N THR A 532 15.28 -44.74 10.25
CA THR A 532 15.02 -45.84 11.20
C THR A 532 16.33 -46.23 11.87
N SER A 533 16.33 -46.40 13.18
CA SER A 533 16.81 -47.59 13.91
C SER A 533 17.10 -47.29 15.39
N ASN A 534 16.37 -47.89 16.25
CA ASN A 534 16.73 -48.93 17.23
C ASN A 534 17.68 -48.61 18.41
N ILE A 535 17.16 -48.96 19.61
CA ILE A 535 17.76 -49.58 20.78
C ILE A 535 18.30 -48.69 21.90
N GLY A 536 17.72 -48.92 23.10
CA GLY A 536 18.41 -48.70 24.38
C GLY A 536 17.48 -48.34 25.56
N ARG A 537 17.06 -49.36 26.31
CA ARG A 537 16.37 -49.28 27.62
C ARG A 537 17.28 -48.65 28.69
N HIS A 538 16.75 -47.80 29.58
CA HIS A 538 16.70 -48.10 31.02
C HIS A 538 16.00 -46.97 31.81
N SER A 539 14.96 -47.38 32.53
CA SER A 539 14.49 -47.18 33.91
C SER A 539 14.61 -45.81 34.60
N GLY A 540 13.45 -45.39 35.16
CA GLY A 540 13.38 -44.50 36.33
C GLY A 540 12.16 -43.56 36.31
N ALA A 541 11.05 -43.99 36.91
CA ALA A 541 9.90 -43.18 37.30
C ALA A 541 10.17 -42.54 38.70
N PRO A 542 9.26 -41.72 39.31
CA PRO A 542 8.01 -41.14 38.84
C PRO A 542 7.71 -39.68 39.32
N LEU A 543 6.51 -39.22 39.01
CA LEU A 543 5.69 -38.19 39.69
C LEU A 543 5.88 -36.71 39.30
N PHE A 544 4.94 -36.11 38.56
CA PHE A 544 3.81 -35.34 39.05
C PHE A 544 2.86 -35.00 37.89
N ARG A 545 1.56 -35.33 38.10
CA ARG A 545 0.45 -34.94 37.23
C ARG A 545 0.05 -33.49 37.50
N THR A 546 0.01 -32.68 36.45
CA THR A 546 -0.94 -31.55 36.38
C THR A 546 -1.60 -31.54 35.00
N ARG A 547 -2.92 -31.64 35.03
CA ARG A 547 -3.81 -31.51 33.88
C ARG A 547 -3.79 -30.04 33.40
N THR A 548 -3.38 -29.80 32.18
CA THR A 548 -3.77 -28.59 31.45
C THR A 548 -4.54 -29.00 30.20
N ARG A 549 -5.77 -28.50 30.12
CA ARG A 549 -6.65 -28.64 28.96
C ARG A 549 -6.07 -27.87 27.77
N ASN A 550 -5.84 -28.57 26.68
CA ASN A 550 -5.59 -27.94 25.37
C ASN A 550 -6.86 -27.23 24.90
N PHE A 551 -6.78 -25.90 24.82
CA PHE A 551 -7.68 -25.10 24.00
C PHE A 551 -6.96 -24.76 22.71
N ASN A 552 -7.38 -25.35 21.60
CA ASN A 552 -7.02 -24.93 20.26
C ASN A 552 -7.70 -23.59 19.96
N LEU A 553 -6.96 -22.50 20.06
CA LEU A 553 -7.36 -21.21 19.51
C LEU A 553 -6.77 -21.08 18.11
N LYS A 554 -7.61 -21.23 17.11
CA LYS A 554 -7.35 -20.83 15.73
C LYS A 554 -7.05 -19.33 15.70
N LYS A 555 -6.01 -18.97 14.97
CA LYS A 555 -5.54 -17.62 14.70
C LYS A 555 -6.69 -16.66 14.40
N GLY A 556 -6.90 -15.72 15.27
CA GLY A 556 -7.76 -14.56 15.10
C GLY A 556 -6.88 -13.33 14.90
N PHE A 557 -7.24 -12.53 13.91
CA PHE A 557 -6.71 -11.26 13.50
C PHE A 557 -6.27 -10.34 14.65
N SER A 558 -5.02 -9.91 14.62
CA SER A 558 -4.56 -8.72 15.34
C SER A 558 -4.60 -7.52 14.39
N LEU A 559 -5.13 -6.42 14.90
CA LEU A 559 -5.15 -5.08 14.31
C LEU A 559 -3.74 -4.57 14.00
#